data_0201e6c1fe6986461b6bbacc3ddd8439
#
_entry.id   0201e6c1fe6986461b6bbacc3ddd8439
#
_cell.length_a   1.000
_cell.length_b   1.000
_cell.length_c   1.000
_cell.angle_alpha   90.00
_cell.angle_beta   90.00
_cell.angle_gamma   90.00
#
_symmetry.space_group_name_H-M   'P 1'
#
loop_
_entity.id
_entity.type
_entity.pdbx_description
1 polymer ?
#
loop_
_entity_poly.entity_id
_entity_poly.type
_entity_poly.pdbx_seq_one_letter_code
_entity_poly.pdbx_strand_id
1 'polypeptide(L)'
;IYRCDWSSDVCSSDLLENNKEKGEEFVAEHYEKSLEELTWHLIKEKLVAANNIKVEQADITNMAKEATRAQFAQYGMINVPDELLENYSKEMLKKRESVEALVNRVVEAKLSEILKGQVTLNHKAVSAEEFNKMFQ
;
A
#
# COMPACT_ATOMS: atom_id res chain seq x y z
N ILE A 1 1.09 -18.87 2.02
CA ILE A 1 1.85 -19.28 0.81
C ILE A 1 0.82 -19.31 -0.31
N TYR A 2 0.62 -18.20 -1.01
CA TYR A 2 -0.19 -18.18 -2.23
C TYR A 2 0.76 -18.43 -3.40
N ARG A 3 0.66 -19.63 -3.93
CA ARG A 3 1.21 -19.99 -5.22
C ARG A 3 0.33 -19.31 -6.26
N CYS A 4 0.72 -18.17 -6.78
CA CYS A 4 0.20 -17.74 -8.07
C CYS A 4 0.67 -18.76 -9.09
N ASP A 5 -0.27 -19.54 -9.59
CA ASP A 5 -0.03 -20.46 -10.69
C ASP A 5 0.14 -19.60 -11.95
N TRP A 6 1.38 -19.47 -12.39
CA TRP A 6 1.79 -18.69 -13.56
C TRP A 6 1.40 -19.36 -14.89
N SER A 7 0.49 -20.31 -14.84
CA SER A 7 0.09 -21.08 -16.02
C SER A 7 -1.20 -20.60 -16.65
N SER A 8 -1.69 -19.40 -16.34
CA SER A 8 -2.92 -18.97 -17.00
C SER A 8 -2.70 -17.73 -17.84
N ASP A 9 -2.89 -17.89 -19.12
CA ASP A 9 -3.18 -16.86 -20.12
C ASP A 9 -4.37 -15.95 -19.77
N VAL A 10 -4.94 -16.13 -18.58
CA VAL A 10 -6.14 -15.44 -18.08
C VAL A 10 -5.85 -13.96 -17.79
N CYS A 11 -4.62 -13.62 -17.36
CA CYS A 11 -4.32 -12.24 -16.93
C CYS A 11 -4.23 -11.25 -18.09
N SER A 12 -3.75 -11.67 -19.25
CA SER A 12 -3.66 -10.80 -20.45
C SER A 12 -4.96 -10.75 -21.23
N SER A 13 -5.72 -11.86 -21.29
CA SER A 13 -7.00 -11.91 -21.99
C SER A 13 -8.10 -11.15 -21.26
N ASP A 14 -8.16 -11.21 -19.92
CA ASP A 14 -9.15 -10.45 -19.14
C ASP A 14 -8.93 -8.93 -19.24
N LEU A 15 -7.69 -8.47 -19.25
CA LEU A 15 -7.35 -7.07 -19.47
C LEU A 15 -7.73 -6.60 -20.88
N LEU A 16 -7.50 -7.42 -21.89
CA LEU A 16 -7.88 -7.16 -23.28
C LEU A 16 -9.40 -7.24 -23.50
N GLU A 17 -10.10 -8.19 -22.84
CA GLU A 17 -11.55 -8.30 -22.94
C GLU A 17 -12.30 -7.15 -22.30
N ASN A 18 -11.84 -6.69 -21.14
CA ASN A 18 -12.46 -5.56 -20.43
C ASN A 18 -12.15 -4.19 -21.06
N ASN A 19 -11.13 -4.10 -21.93
CA ASN A 19 -10.70 -2.83 -22.55
C ASN A 19 -10.74 -2.87 -24.08
N LYS A 20 -11.59 -3.68 -24.67
CA LYS A 20 -11.76 -3.81 -26.15
C LYS A 20 -11.96 -2.47 -26.89
N GLU A 21 -12.45 -1.43 -26.20
CA GLU A 21 -12.67 -0.10 -26.79
C GLU A 21 -11.43 0.81 -26.78
N LYS A 22 -10.41 0.50 -25.97
CA LYS A 22 -9.23 1.38 -25.81
C LYS A 22 -7.96 0.89 -26.53
N GLY A 23 -7.98 -0.34 -27.03
CA GLY A 23 -6.98 -0.88 -27.95
C GLY A 23 -5.53 -0.91 -27.44
N GLU A 24 -4.63 -1.03 -28.41
CA GLU A 24 -3.17 -1.15 -28.19
C GLU A 24 -2.55 0.09 -27.51
N GLU A 25 -3.10 1.28 -27.73
CA GLU A 25 -2.63 2.53 -27.07
C GLU A 25 -2.77 2.48 -25.55
N PHE A 26 -3.89 1.97 -25.05
CA PHE A 26 -4.12 1.83 -23.61
C PHE A 26 -3.15 0.83 -22.99
N VAL A 27 -2.89 -0.29 -23.68
CA VAL A 27 -1.93 -1.30 -23.22
C VAL A 27 -0.52 -0.73 -23.18
N ALA A 28 -0.11 -0.01 -24.21
CA ALA A 28 1.23 0.59 -24.30
C ALA A 28 1.46 1.65 -23.19
N GLU A 29 0.46 2.50 -22.93
CA GLU A 29 0.55 3.53 -21.89
C GLU A 29 0.62 2.96 -20.48
N HIS A 30 -0.14 1.87 -20.22
CA HIS A 30 -0.21 1.27 -18.88
C HIS A 30 0.85 0.21 -18.64
N TYR A 31 1.47 -0.34 -19.70
CA TYR A 31 2.47 -1.39 -19.60
C TYR A 31 3.72 -0.94 -18.83
N GLU A 32 4.25 0.25 -19.15
CA GLU A 32 5.42 0.77 -18.45
C GLU A 32 5.15 1.01 -16.96
N LYS A 33 4.00 1.59 -16.64
CA LYS A 33 3.57 1.80 -15.24
C LYS A 33 3.42 0.47 -14.48
N SER A 34 2.81 -0.53 -15.13
CA SER A 34 2.65 -1.85 -14.55
C SER A 34 3.99 -2.55 -14.32
N LEU A 35 4.97 -2.35 -15.20
CA LEU A 35 6.33 -2.86 -15.00
C LEU A 35 7.04 -2.16 -13.83
N GLU A 36 6.88 -0.86 -13.68
CA GLU A 36 7.42 -0.11 -12.55
C GLU A 36 6.80 -0.58 -11.22
N GLU A 37 5.49 -0.74 -11.17
CA GLU A 37 4.77 -1.25 -10.00
C GLU A 37 5.21 -2.67 -9.65
N LEU A 38 5.33 -3.56 -10.63
CA LEU A 38 5.82 -4.92 -10.43
C LEU A 38 7.27 -4.92 -9.94
N THR A 39 8.13 -4.11 -10.55
CA THR A 39 9.53 -3.97 -10.14
C THR A 39 9.62 -3.51 -8.69
N TRP A 40 8.83 -2.50 -8.31
CA TRP A 40 8.76 -2.00 -6.95
C TRP A 40 8.26 -3.07 -5.98
N HIS A 41 7.26 -3.85 -6.38
CA HIS A 41 6.75 -4.96 -5.57
C HIS A 41 7.82 -6.02 -5.29
N LEU A 42 8.57 -6.42 -6.32
CA LEU A 42 9.66 -7.39 -6.18
C LEU A 42 10.83 -6.86 -5.32
N ILE A 43 11.17 -5.57 -5.45
CA ILE A 43 12.19 -4.93 -4.60
C ILE A 43 11.71 -4.94 -3.15
N LYS A 44 10.46 -4.56 -2.90
CA LYS A 44 9.85 -4.55 -1.56
C LYS A 44 9.88 -5.94 -0.93
N GLU A 45 9.50 -6.98 -1.65
CA GLU A 45 9.57 -8.36 -1.15
C GLU A 45 10.99 -8.78 -0.77
N LYS A 46 11.98 -8.47 -1.60
CA LYS A 46 13.39 -8.76 -1.29
C LYS A 46 13.89 -8.01 -0.07
N LEU A 47 13.53 -6.74 0.08
CA LEU A 47 13.91 -5.93 1.25
C LEU A 47 13.26 -6.45 2.53
N VAL A 48 12.00 -6.87 2.47
CA VAL A 48 11.28 -7.49 3.59
C VAL A 48 11.97 -8.78 4.03
N ALA A 49 12.33 -9.64 3.07
CA ALA A 49 13.04 -10.88 3.34
C ALA A 49 14.44 -10.64 3.91
N ALA A 50 15.21 -9.71 3.33
CA ALA A 50 16.58 -9.39 3.76
C ALA A 50 16.63 -8.80 5.19
N ASN A 51 15.62 -8.03 5.57
CA ASN A 51 15.53 -7.41 6.91
C ASN A 51 14.73 -8.25 7.90
N ASN A 52 14.28 -9.46 7.53
CA ASN A 52 13.45 -10.34 8.36
C ASN A 52 12.23 -9.66 8.97
N ILE A 53 11.55 -8.81 8.20
CA ILE A 53 10.38 -8.07 8.65
C ILE A 53 9.23 -9.06 8.87
N LYS A 54 8.76 -9.15 10.11
CA LYS A 54 7.59 -9.96 10.46
C LYS A 54 6.42 -9.06 10.80
N VAL A 55 5.27 -9.42 10.27
CA VAL A 55 4.00 -8.75 10.59
C VAL A 55 3.27 -9.61 11.63
N GLU A 56 3.03 -9.01 12.79
CA GLU A 56 2.29 -9.65 13.87
C GLU A 56 0.83 -9.21 13.85
N GLN A 57 -0.05 -10.02 14.45
CA GLN A 57 -1.47 -9.68 14.55
C GLN A 57 -1.71 -8.34 15.28
N ALA A 58 -0.84 -8.03 16.25
CA ALA A 58 -0.88 -6.77 16.98
C ALA A 58 -0.63 -5.57 16.07
N ASP A 59 0.32 -5.68 15.14
CA ASP A 59 0.65 -4.62 14.18
C ASP A 59 -0.55 -4.30 13.28
N ILE A 60 -1.22 -5.35 12.78
CA ILE A 60 -2.40 -5.22 11.92
C ILE A 60 -3.54 -4.54 12.68
N THR A 61 -3.75 -4.96 13.94
CA THR A 61 -4.79 -4.37 14.80
C THR A 61 -4.53 -2.90 15.09
N ASN A 62 -3.27 -2.54 15.40
CA ASN A 62 -2.88 -1.16 15.63
C ASN A 62 -3.05 -0.31 14.36
N MET A 63 -2.62 -0.82 13.22
CA MET A 63 -2.79 -0.14 11.92
C MET A 63 -4.28 0.04 11.58
N ALA A 64 -5.13 -0.94 11.88
CA ALA A 64 -6.58 -0.82 11.71
C ALA A 64 -7.18 0.28 12.60
N LYS A 65 -6.73 0.38 13.85
CA LYS A 65 -7.16 1.46 14.77
C LYS A 65 -6.72 2.83 14.28
N GLU A 66 -5.49 2.96 13.79
CA GLU A 66 -4.97 4.20 13.22
C GLU A 66 -5.71 4.61 11.94
N ALA A 67 -5.95 3.68 11.03
CA ALA A 67 -6.72 3.92 9.82
C ALA A 67 -8.16 4.36 10.15
N THR A 68 -8.78 3.71 11.13
CA THR A 68 -10.13 4.08 11.62
C THR A 68 -10.11 5.48 12.23
N ARG A 69 -9.12 5.80 13.06
CA ARG A 69 -8.97 7.14 13.66
C ARG A 69 -8.80 8.22 12.60
N ALA A 70 -7.97 7.98 11.59
CA ALA A 70 -7.77 8.90 10.46
C ALA A 70 -9.07 9.11 9.68
N GLN A 71 -9.85 8.06 9.46
CA GLN A 71 -11.14 8.14 8.79
C GLN A 71 -12.15 8.98 9.59
N PHE A 72 -12.25 8.77 10.90
CA PHE A 72 -13.11 9.60 11.75
C PHE A 72 -12.66 11.06 11.81
N ALA A 73 -11.34 11.31 11.80
CA ALA A 73 -10.80 12.67 11.76
C ALA A 73 -11.21 13.42 10.48
N GLN A 74 -11.31 12.75 9.33
CA GLN A 74 -11.83 13.35 8.09
C GLN A 74 -13.29 13.80 8.21
N TYR A 75 -14.08 13.15 9.07
CA TYR A 75 -15.45 13.55 9.40
C TYR A 75 -15.54 14.55 10.55
N GLY A 76 -14.40 15.12 10.98
CA GLY A 76 -14.34 16.10 12.07
C GLY A 76 -14.39 15.51 13.48
N MET A 77 -14.37 14.18 13.62
CA MET A 77 -14.36 13.50 14.90
C MET A 77 -12.93 13.28 15.39
N ILE A 78 -12.39 14.23 16.15
CA ILE A 78 -10.99 14.16 16.63
C ILE A 78 -10.89 13.27 17.88
N ASN A 79 -11.91 13.29 18.74
CA ASN A 79 -11.95 12.50 19.97
C ASN A 79 -12.92 11.33 19.83
N VAL A 80 -12.43 10.23 19.29
CA VAL A 80 -13.22 9.00 19.15
C VAL A 80 -12.94 8.08 20.34
N PRO A 81 -13.97 7.57 21.05
CA PRO A 81 -13.78 6.62 22.13
C PRO A 81 -13.07 5.34 21.64
N ASP A 82 -12.15 4.81 22.45
CA ASP A 82 -11.37 3.62 22.08
C ASP A 82 -12.25 2.40 21.81
N GLU A 83 -13.35 2.24 22.52
CA GLU A 83 -14.33 1.17 22.30
C GLU A 83 -14.93 1.21 20.88
N LEU A 84 -15.23 2.42 20.40
CA LEU A 84 -15.74 2.61 19.04
C LEU A 84 -14.69 2.29 18.01
N LEU A 85 -13.43 2.72 18.21
CA LEU A 85 -12.29 2.39 17.37
C LEU A 85 -12.06 0.88 17.29
N GLU A 86 -12.17 0.18 18.43
CA GLU A 86 -12.03 -1.27 18.47
C GLU A 86 -13.12 -2.00 17.70
N ASN A 87 -14.36 -1.57 17.82
CA ASN A 87 -15.47 -2.19 17.11
C ASN A 87 -15.32 -2.02 15.58
N TYR A 88 -15.02 -0.80 15.12
CA TYR A 88 -14.80 -0.54 13.70
C TYR A 88 -13.56 -1.25 13.15
N SER A 89 -12.47 -1.28 13.90
CA SER A 89 -11.27 -2.02 13.47
C SER A 89 -11.53 -3.52 13.40
N LYS A 90 -12.31 -4.11 14.30
CA LYS A 90 -12.74 -5.51 14.21
C LYS A 90 -13.59 -5.77 12.97
N GLU A 91 -14.48 -4.85 12.60
CA GLU A 91 -15.25 -4.98 11.36
C GLU A 91 -14.37 -4.89 10.09
N MET A 92 -13.37 -3.99 10.09
CA MET A 92 -12.39 -3.94 9.00
C MET A 92 -11.59 -5.24 8.87
N LEU A 93 -11.22 -5.85 9.98
CA LEU A 93 -10.45 -7.09 10.01
C LEU A 93 -11.26 -8.34 9.57
N LYS A 94 -12.57 -8.25 9.47
CA LYS A 94 -13.40 -9.32 8.89
C LYS A 94 -13.32 -9.39 7.36
N LYS A 95 -12.97 -8.28 6.72
CA LYS A 95 -12.88 -8.20 5.25
C LYS A 95 -11.46 -8.53 4.80
N ARG A 96 -11.31 -9.59 4.02
CA ARG A 96 -10.02 -10.05 3.52
C ARG A 96 -9.23 -8.96 2.79
N GLU A 97 -9.88 -8.24 1.89
CA GLU A 97 -9.27 -7.14 1.13
C GLU A 97 -8.72 -6.04 2.05
N SER A 98 -9.46 -5.70 3.12
CA SER A 98 -9.02 -4.71 4.10
C SER A 98 -7.81 -5.20 4.88
N VAL A 99 -7.77 -6.48 5.23
CA VAL A 99 -6.63 -7.09 5.94
C VAL A 99 -5.39 -7.07 5.04
N GLU A 100 -5.50 -7.44 3.78
CA GLU A 100 -4.38 -7.41 2.82
C GLU A 100 -3.83 -5.99 2.65
N ALA A 101 -4.70 -4.98 2.53
CA ALA A 101 -4.28 -3.58 2.47
C ALA A 101 -3.59 -3.11 3.76
N LEU A 102 -4.08 -3.53 4.94
CA LEU A 102 -3.47 -3.21 6.22
C LEU A 102 -2.11 -3.88 6.39
N VAL A 103 -1.96 -5.14 5.99
CA VAL A 103 -0.68 -5.86 6.01
C VAL A 103 0.35 -5.13 5.15
N ASN A 104 -0.02 -4.72 3.93
CA ASN A 104 0.87 -3.96 3.06
C ASN A 104 1.32 -2.65 3.69
N ARG A 105 0.42 -1.91 4.34
CA ARG A 105 0.75 -0.67 5.07
C ARG A 105 1.69 -0.91 6.25
N VAL A 106 1.48 -1.97 7.02
CA VAL A 106 2.38 -2.36 8.12
C VAL A 106 3.77 -2.69 7.60
N VAL A 107 3.86 -3.45 6.51
CA VAL A 107 5.13 -3.78 5.86
C VAL A 107 5.85 -2.52 5.41
N GLU A 108 5.15 -1.61 4.75
CA GLU A 108 5.72 -0.35 4.27
C GLU A 108 6.19 0.56 5.41
N ALA A 109 5.43 0.63 6.51
CA ALA A 109 5.82 1.40 7.69
C ALA A 109 7.08 0.84 8.34
N LYS A 110 7.12 -0.47 8.59
CA LYS A 110 8.31 -1.15 9.17
C LYS A 110 9.52 -1.05 8.25
N LEU A 111 9.33 -1.22 6.94
CA LEU A 111 10.40 -1.08 5.96
C LEU A 111 10.95 0.36 5.94
N SER A 112 10.08 1.37 5.97
CA SER A 112 10.49 2.77 6.02
C SER A 112 11.31 3.10 7.27
N GLU A 113 10.95 2.57 8.43
CA GLU A 113 11.72 2.76 9.66
C GLU A 113 13.11 2.16 9.57
N ILE A 114 13.22 0.94 9.05
CA ILE A 114 14.52 0.26 8.88
C ILE A 114 15.39 1.01 7.87
N LEU A 115 14.81 1.41 6.74
CA LEU A 115 15.53 2.13 5.69
C LEU A 115 16.01 3.50 6.15
N LYS A 116 15.23 4.22 6.97
CA LYS A 116 15.70 5.51 7.57
C LYS A 116 16.99 5.37 8.35
N GLY A 117 17.22 4.21 8.99
CA GLY A 117 18.46 3.94 9.69
C GLY A 117 19.63 3.53 8.79
N GLN A 118 19.37 3.13 7.56
CA GLN A 118 20.38 2.63 6.62
C GLN A 118 20.78 3.63 5.54
N VAL A 119 19.96 4.68 5.31
CA VAL A 119 20.20 5.67 4.29
C VAL A 119 20.62 7.02 4.89
N THR A 120 21.43 7.76 4.15
CA THR A 120 21.77 9.14 4.51
C THR A 120 20.66 10.05 3.99
N LEU A 121 19.95 10.71 4.91
CA LEU A 121 18.89 11.66 4.56
C LEU A 121 19.48 13.02 4.22
N ASN A 122 19.17 13.53 3.04
CA ASN A 122 19.52 14.89 2.65
C ASN A 122 18.30 15.82 2.91
N HIS A 123 18.42 16.65 3.94
CA HIS A 123 17.37 17.59 4.31
C HIS A 123 17.51 18.89 3.51
N LYS A 124 16.57 19.14 2.61
CA LYS A 124 16.48 20.39 1.86
C LYS A 124 15.25 21.16 2.31
N ALA A 125 15.46 22.36 2.84
CA ALA A 125 14.35 23.25 3.13
C ALA A 125 13.83 23.84 1.80
N VAL A 126 12.54 23.68 1.55
CA VAL A 126 11.85 24.22 0.36
C VAL A 126 10.62 24.99 0.82
N SER A 127 10.23 26.02 0.06
CA SER A 127 8.97 26.72 0.30
C SER A 127 7.76 25.85 -0.08
N ALA A 128 6.58 26.17 0.47
CA ALA A 128 5.35 25.45 0.11
C ALA A 128 5.04 25.53 -1.39
N GLU A 129 5.39 26.64 -2.04
CA GLU A 129 5.21 26.82 -3.48
C GLU A 129 6.16 25.92 -4.30
N GLU A 130 7.42 25.82 -3.90
CA GLU A 130 8.39 24.93 -4.54
C GLU A 130 8.02 23.46 -4.35
N PHE A 131 7.54 23.10 -3.15
CA PHE A 131 7.06 21.73 -2.86
C PHE A 131 5.90 21.36 -3.80
N ASN A 132 4.90 22.21 -3.95
CA ASN A 132 3.76 21.94 -4.83
C ASN A 132 4.18 21.80 -6.31
N LYS A 133 5.20 22.54 -6.77
CA LYS A 133 5.73 22.42 -8.14
C LYS A 133 6.49 21.11 -8.41
N MET A 134 6.97 20.44 -7.38
CA MET A 134 7.66 19.15 -7.50
C MET A 134 6.72 17.99 -7.83
N PHE A 135 5.41 18.16 -7.58
CA PHE A 135 4.38 17.13 -7.77
C PHE A 135 3.40 17.44 -8.91
N GLN A 136 3.64 18.47 -9.69
CA GLN A 136 2.95 18.77 -10.95
C GLN A 136 3.75 18.25 -12.14
#